data_30e0ad721eb5273fa8ba32fa9118464b
#
_entry.id   30e0ad721eb5273fa8ba32fa9118464b
#
_cell.length_a   1.000
_cell.length_b   1.000
_cell.length_c   1.000
_cell.angle_alpha   90.00
_cell.angle_beta   90.00
_cell.angle_gamma   90.00
#
_symmetry.space_group_name_H-M   'P 1'
#
loop_
_entity.id
_entity.type
_entity.pdbx_description
1 polymer ?
#
loop_
_entity_poly.entity_id
_entity_poly.type
_entity_poly.pdbx_seq_one_letter_code
_entity_poly.pdbx_strand_id
1 'polypeptide(L)' 'MKTRKKEYGNANLVGKNIEALRKAKGIKQKDFISKMQVLGCDINPTSYSKLEGQIRVATDKELYAISKILDVSIDSLFE' A
#
# COMPACT_ATOMS: atom_id res chain seq x y z
N MET A 1 -20.00 20.72 -8.83
CA MET A 1 -19.74 19.36 -9.19
C MET A 1 -19.19 18.57 -8.01
N LYS A 2 -19.66 17.39 -7.88
CA LYS A 2 -19.28 16.60 -6.76
C LYS A 2 -18.11 15.66 -7.09
N THR A 3 -17.10 15.67 -6.29
CA THR A 3 -15.97 14.78 -6.46
C THR A 3 -16.31 13.39 -5.97
N ARG A 4 -16.02 12.41 -6.79
CA ARG A 4 -16.24 11.05 -6.37
C ARG A 4 -15.31 10.71 -5.25
N LYS A 5 -15.86 10.27 -4.15
CA LYS A 5 -15.07 9.89 -3.02
C LYS A 5 -14.57 8.47 -3.20
N LYS A 6 -13.30 8.24 -2.94
CA LYS A 6 -12.76 6.92 -3.03
C LYS A 6 -13.29 6.08 -1.88
N GLU A 7 -13.74 4.89 -2.21
CA GLU A 7 -14.25 3.98 -1.21
C GLU A 7 -13.22 2.93 -0.88
N TYR A 8 -13.07 2.64 0.39
CA TYR A 8 -12.15 1.61 0.87
C TYR A 8 -12.94 0.45 1.42
N GLY A 9 -12.41 -0.76 1.23
CA GLY A 9 -12.98 -1.94 1.83
C GLY A 9 -12.56 -2.05 3.29
N ASN A 10 -12.69 -3.24 3.82
CA ASN A 10 -12.31 -3.51 5.21
C ASN A 10 -11.53 -4.82 5.35
N ALA A 11 -10.93 -5.29 4.27
CA ALA A 11 -10.17 -6.54 4.30
C ALA A 11 -8.81 -6.38 4.95
N ASN A 12 -8.30 -5.15 5.05
CA ASN A 12 -7.08 -4.87 5.80
C ASN A 12 -7.21 -3.50 6.43
N LEU A 13 -6.32 -3.18 7.37
CA LEU A 13 -6.36 -1.92 8.10
C LEU A 13 -5.36 -0.91 7.59
N VAL A 14 -4.46 -1.31 6.72
CA VAL A 14 -3.28 -0.51 6.40
C VAL A 14 -3.35 0.20 5.06
N GLY A 15 -4.20 -0.25 4.14
CA GLY A 15 -4.17 0.22 2.76
C GLY A 15 -4.29 1.73 2.63
N LYS A 16 -5.21 2.33 3.34
CA LYS A 16 -5.43 3.77 3.28
C LYS A 16 -4.19 4.53 3.75
N ASN A 17 -3.57 4.06 4.82
CA ASN A 17 -2.37 4.70 5.35
C ASN A 17 -1.19 4.51 4.40
N ILE A 18 -1.08 3.32 3.80
CA ILE A 18 -0.03 3.06 2.83
C ILE A 18 -0.15 4.01 1.65
N GLU A 19 -1.37 4.18 1.15
CA GLU A 19 -1.59 5.09 0.04
C GLU A 19 -1.19 6.53 0.42
N ALA A 20 -1.60 6.98 1.59
CA ALA A 20 -1.28 8.33 2.04
C ALA A 20 0.24 8.53 2.18
N LEU A 21 0.92 7.56 2.78
CA LEU A 21 2.37 7.66 2.97
C LEU A 21 3.11 7.60 1.63
N ARG A 22 2.64 6.74 0.72
CA ARG A 22 3.26 6.65 -0.61
C ARG A 22 3.13 7.97 -1.35
N LYS A 23 1.93 8.56 -1.33
CA LYS A 23 1.70 9.84 -2.01
C LYS A 23 2.49 10.97 -1.38
N ALA A 24 2.62 10.94 -0.05
CA ALA A 24 3.41 11.96 0.64
C ALA A 24 4.87 11.91 0.22
N LYS A 25 5.37 10.74 -0.17
CA LYS A 25 6.73 10.60 -0.65
C LYS A 25 6.85 10.81 -2.16
N GLY A 26 5.74 11.06 -2.83
CA GLY A 26 5.75 11.30 -4.26
C GLY A 26 6.02 10.06 -5.11
N ILE A 27 5.75 8.87 -4.58
CA ILE A 27 6.03 7.63 -5.30
C ILE A 27 4.78 7.15 -6.01
N LYS A 28 4.89 6.91 -7.31
CA LYS A 28 3.77 6.36 -8.07
C LYS A 28 3.61 4.89 -7.75
N GLN A 29 2.37 4.38 -7.92
CA GLN A 29 2.10 2.97 -7.65
C GLN A 29 3.05 2.04 -8.40
N LYS A 30 3.27 2.30 -9.67
CA LYS A 30 4.10 1.41 -10.47
C LYS A 30 5.54 1.37 -9.97
N ASP A 31 6.05 2.50 -9.51
CA ASP A 31 7.41 2.54 -8.96
C ASP A 31 7.47 1.85 -7.61
N PHE A 32 6.42 1.99 -6.84
CA PHE A 32 6.35 1.32 -5.54
C PHE A 32 6.34 -0.20 -5.71
N ILE A 33 5.56 -0.68 -6.67
CA ILE A 33 5.50 -2.11 -6.98
C ILE A 33 6.88 -2.63 -7.40
N SER A 34 7.59 -1.87 -8.23
CA SER A 34 8.94 -2.24 -8.64
C SER A 34 9.86 -2.37 -7.44
N LYS A 35 9.75 -1.44 -6.49
CA LYS A 35 10.57 -1.51 -5.28
C LYS A 35 10.23 -2.73 -4.43
N MET A 36 8.96 -3.10 -4.37
CA MET A 36 8.56 -4.31 -3.65
C MET A 36 9.17 -5.55 -4.30
N GLN A 37 9.16 -5.58 -5.62
CA GLN A 37 9.74 -6.72 -6.35
C GLN A 37 11.24 -6.85 -6.10
N VAL A 38 11.93 -5.73 -6.02
CA VAL A 38 13.37 -5.73 -5.71
C VAL A 38 13.60 -6.36 -4.33
N LEU A 39 12.69 -6.16 -3.40
CA LEU A 39 12.80 -6.75 -2.06
C LEU A 39 12.31 -8.20 -1.99
N GLY A 40 11.97 -8.78 -3.14
CA GLY A 40 11.53 -10.16 -3.19
C GLY A 40 10.04 -10.34 -2.96
N CYS A 41 9.29 -9.25 -2.95
CA CYS A 41 7.84 -9.30 -2.76
C CYS A 41 7.18 -9.13 -4.11
N ASP A 42 6.78 -10.25 -4.71
CA ASP A 42 6.23 -10.26 -6.06
C ASP A 42 4.73 -10.00 -6.00
N ILE A 43 4.35 -8.79 -6.35
CA ILE A 43 2.95 -8.39 -6.35
C ILE A 43 2.66 -7.69 -7.67
N ASN A 44 1.50 -7.97 -8.27
CA ASN A 44 1.14 -7.34 -9.53
C ASN A 44 0.32 -6.07 -9.27
N PRO A 45 0.18 -5.19 -10.29
CA PRO A 45 -0.51 -3.90 -10.09
C PRO A 45 -1.95 -4.05 -9.60
N THR A 46 -2.67 -5.03 -10.10
CA THR A 46 -4.06 -5.23 -9.69
C THR A 46 -4.14 -5.58 -8.20
N SER A 47 -3.29 -6.51 -7.77
CA SER A 47 -3.26 -6.91 -6.36
C SER A 47 -2.83 -5.75 -5.47
N TYR A 48 -1.85 -4.97 -5.92
CA TYR A 48 -1.38 -3.84 -5.12
C TYR A 48 -2.48 -2.79 -4.97
N SER A 49 -3.19 -2.47 -6.06
CA SER A 49 -4.31 -1.53 -5.99
C SER A 49 -5.38 -2.00 -5.01
N LYS A 50 -5.67 -3.31 -5.02
CA LYS A 50 -6.65 -3.85 -4.08
C LYS A 50 -6.16 -3.77 -2.65
N LEU A 51 -4.85 -3.90 -2.44
CA LEU A 51 -4.29 -3.76 -1.10
C LEU A 51 -4.47 -2.34 -0.58
N GLU A 52 -4.12 -1.33 -1.38
CA GLU A 52 -4.32 0.06 -0.97
C GLU A 52 -5.81 0.39 -0.79
N GLY A 53 -6.66 -0.24 -1.58
CA GLY A 53 -8.10 -0.05 -1.48
C GLY A 53 -8.74 -0.83 -0.33
N GLN A 54 -7.96 -1.60 0.41
CA GLN A 54 -8.43 -2.39 1.54
C GLN A 54 -9.46 -3.45 1.15
N ILE A 55 -9.39 -3.94 -0.11
CA ILE A 55 -10.31 -4.96 -0.57
C ILE A 55 -9.64 -6.32 -0.73
N ARG A 56 -8.44 -6.47 -0.19
CA ARG A 56 -7.77 -7.76 -0.07
C ARG A 56 -6.93 -7.77 1.19
N VAL A 57 -6.65 -8.96 1.67
CA VAL A 57 -5.81 -9.14 2.86
C VAL A 57 -4.37 -8.75 2.53
N ALA A 58 -3.70 -8.11 3.46
CA ALA A 58 -2.27 -7.82 3.33
C ALA A 58 -1.49 -8.90 4.08
N THR A 59 -0.46 -9.44 3.42
CA THR A 59 0.36 -10.46 4.05
C THR A 59 1.48 -9.81 4.87
N ASP A 60 2.04 -10.58 5.80
CA ASP A 60 3.14 -10.06 6.62
C ASP A 60 4.35 -9.70 5.77
N LYS A 61 4.63 -10.48 4.72
CA LYS A 61 5.73 -10.19 3.82
C LYS A 61 5.53 -8.88 3.09
N GLU A 62 4.29 -8.63 2.68
CA GLU A 62 3.96 -7.37 2.02
C GLU A 62 4.12 -6.20 2.97
N LEU A 63 3.66 -6.34 4.20
CA LEU A 63 3.79 -5.28 5.19
C LEU A 63 5.25 -4.98 5.50
N TYR A 64 6.07 -6.01 5.57
CA TYR A 64 7.49 -5.84 5.82
C TYR A 64 8.15 -5.03 4.68
N ALA A 65 7.91 -5.44 3.44
CA ALA A 65 8.48 -4.75 2.28
C ALA A 65 8.02 -3.30 2.23
N ILE A 66 6.72 -3.07 2.46
CA ILE A 66 6.14 -1.74 2.41
C ILE A 66 6.77 -0.84 3.47
N SER A 67 6.94 -1.34 4.69
CA SER A 67 7.55 -0.54 5.76
C SER A 67 8.98 -0.14 5.42
N LYS A 68 9.72 -1.05 4.77
CA LYS A 68 11.09 -0.75 4.36
C LYS A 68 11.13 0.33 3.29
N ILE A 69 10.26 0.23 2.29
CA ILE A 69 10.23 1.21 1.21
C ILE A 69 9.83 2.59 1.73
N LEU A 70 8.84 2.63 2.62
CA LEU A 70 8.36 3.89 3.18
C LEU A 70 9.26 4.40 4.30
N ASP A 71 10.19 3.56 4.78
CA ASP A 71 11.09 3.90 5.87
C ASP A 71 10.31 4.30 7.12
N VAL A 72 9.35 3.49 7.47
CA VAL A 72 8.54 3.67 8.68
C VAL A 72 8.43 2.34 9.39
N SER A 73 8.03 2.38 10.65
CA SER A 73 7.79 1.15 11.40
C SER A 73 6.50 0.50 10.90
N ILE A 74 6.39 -0.80 11.09
CA ILE A 74 5.17 -1.51 10.72
C ILE A 74 3.99 -0.95 11.51
N ASP A 75 4.21 -0.59 12.77
CA ASP A 75 3.14 0.01 13.59
C ASP A 75 2.56 1.26 12.95
N SER A 76 3.40 2.05 12.29
CA SER A 76 2.94 3.28 11.64
C SER A 76 1.91 3.02 10.55
N LEU A 77 1.92 1.83 9.97
CA LEU A 77 0.98 1.49 8.91
C LEU A 77 -0.44 1.35 9.44
N PHE A 78 -0.59 1.17 10.74
CA PHE A 78 -1.90 0.95 11.37
C PHE A 78 -2.47 2.21 12.03
N GLU A 79 -1.79 3.32 11.93
CA GLU A 79 -2.24 4.56 12.59
C GLU A 79 -3.28 5.35 11.82
#